data_815e3ecfb178b6384fab418e43d73582
#
_entry.id   815e3ecfb178b6384fab418e43d73582
#
_cell.length_a   1.000
_cell.length_b   1.000
_cell.length_c   1.000
_cell.angle_alpha   90.00
_cell.angle_beta   90.00
_cell.angle_gamma   90.00
#
_symmetry.space_group_name_H-M   'P 1'
#
loop_
_entity.id
_entity.type
_entity.pdbx_description
1 polymer ?
#
loop_
_entity_poly.entity_id
_entity_poly.type
_entity_poly.pdbx_seq_one_letter_code
_entity_poly.pdbx_strand_id
1 'polypeptide(L)'
;MTTNLFNAPIVDALTVRVLVDSRYERFLPRMTHPHARIEHVGRIPGRPESTLACEWGLSLHLTSEMNGAKAQYVLDFGYTPEIINRNFELLGIEPAKLNGLILSHGHLDHFGGLQGFVKQHRANMRDDIALYVGGETIFRTKWVKEGGETLPWCTLERAALEAQKVMPVCCPQPTALEGAFTSGY
;
A
#
# COMPACT_ATOMS: atom_id res chain seq x y z
N MET A 1 31.97 3.39 -6.58
CA MET A 1 30.57 3.37 -6.13
C MET A 1 30.51 2.43 -4.95
N THR A 2 30.41 2.94 -3.74
CA THR A 2 30.19 2.12 -2.54
C THR A 2 28.74 1.67 -2.56
N THR A 3 28.50 0.41 -2.86
CA THR A 3 27.21 -0.23 -2.62
C THR A 3 26.98 -0.22 -1.11
N ASN A 4 26.14 0.70 -0.62
CA ASN A 4 25.58 0.58 0.71
C ASN A 4 24.66 -0.63 0.70
N LEU A 5 25.20 -1.80 1.03
CA LEU A 5 24.39 -3.00 1.27
C LEU A 5 23.57 -2.76 2.53
N PHE A 6 22.29 -2.49 2.35
CA PHE A 6 21.35 -2.46 3.46
C PHE A 6 21.17 -3.90 3.96
N ASN A 7 21.53 -4.15 5.21
CA ASN A 7 21.40 -5.47 5.81
C ASN A 7 19.97 -5.59 6.39
N ALA A 8 19.03 -6.11 5.58
CA ALA A 8 17.68 -6.36 6.04
C ALA A 8 17.66 -7.49 7.08
N PRO A 9 16.95 -7.34 8.20
CA PRO A 9 16.76 -8.43 9.16
C PRO A 9 16.08 -9.64 8.52
N ILE A 10 16.40 -10.83 9.02
CA ILE A 10 15.73 -12.08 8.61
C ILE A 10 14.39 -12.15 9.33
N VAL A 11 13.32 -12.45 8.61
CA VAL A 11 11.98 -12.67 9.14
C VAL A 11 11.61 -14.15 9.06
N ASP A 12 10.70 -14.59 9.94
CA ASP A 12 10.19 -15.97 9.93
C ASP A 12 9.22 -16.17 8.75
N ALA A 13 8.43 -15.13 8.43
CA ALA A 13 7.53 -15.12 7.29
C ALA A 13 7.29 -13.70 6.77
N LEU A 14 7.13 -13.58 5.46
CA LEU A 14 6.63 -12.38 4.79
C LEU A 14 5.41 -12.75 3.95
N THR A 15 4.27 -12.13 4.24
CA THR A 15 3.05 -12.26 3.43
C THR A 15 2.84 -10.98 2.64
N VAL A 16 2.65 -11.12 1.34
CA VAL A 16 2.27 -10.04 0.42
C VAL A 16 0.88 -10.38 -0.13
N ARG A 17 -0.11 -9.56 0.18
CA ARG A 17 -1.48 -9.73 -0.32
C ARG A 17 -1.82 -8.59 -1.26
N VAL A 18 -2.21 -8.90 -2.47
CA VAL A 18 -2.66 -7.90 -3.44
C VAL A 18 -4.05 -7.40 -3.05
N LEU A 19 -4.19 -6.09 -2.83
CA LEU A 19 -5.47 -5.42 -2.56
C LEU A 19 -6.07 -4.83 -3.83
N VAL A 20 -5.25 -4.17 -4.64
CA VAL A 20 -5.64 -3.57 -5.93
C VAL A 20 -4.59 -3.97 -6.97
N ASP A 21 -5.06 -4.40 -8.11
CA ASP A 21 -4.29 -4.63 -9.31
C ASP A 21 -5.18 -4.39 -10.53
N SER A 22 -4.57 -4.22 -11.68
CA SER A 22 -5.26 -3.99 -12.96
C SER A 22 -6.09 -5.18 -13.44
N ARG A 23 -5.89 -6.36 -12.84
CA ARG A 23 -6.57 -7.58 -13.23
C ARG A 23 -6.88 -8.47 -12.01
N TYR A 24 -8.09 -9.02 -12.02
CA TYR A 24 -8.48 -10.10 -11.12
C TYR A 24 -9.04 -11.28 -11.92
N GLU A 25 -8.51 -12.47 -11.71
CA GLU A 25 -8.97 -13.70 -12.35
C GLU A 25 -9.40 -14.72 -11.28
N ARG A 26 -10.70 -15.00 -11.22
CA ARG A 26 -11.28 -15.86 -10.19
C ARG A 26 -10.93 -17.33 -10.35
N PHE A 27 -10.69 -17.76 -11.57
CA PHE A 27 -10.46 -19.18 -11.92
C PHE A 27 -9.02 -19.46 -12.34
N LEU A 28 -8.07 -18.70 -11.79
CA LEU A 28 -6.65 -18.98 -12.01
C LEU A 28 -6.32 -20.41 -11.57
N PRO A 29 -5.58 -21.18 -12.38
CA PRO A 29 -5.04 -22.46 -11.96
C PRO A 29 -4.12 -22.28 -10.76
N ARG A 30 -4.03 -23.32 -9.92
CA ARG A 30 -3.08 -23.29 -8.81
C ARG A 30 -1.66 -23.11 -9.34
N MET A 31 -0.98 -22.11 -8.81
CA MET A 31 0.41 -21.84 -9.10
C MET A 31 1.31 -22.42 -8.01
N THR A 32 2.44 -22.96 -8.40
CA THR A 32 3.47 -23.41 -7.47
C THR A 32 4.74 -22.60 -7.69
N HIS A 33 5.44 -22.26 -6.61
CA HIS A 33 6.73 -21.59 -6.67
C HIS A 33 7.68 -22.23 -5.65
N PRO A 34 8.97 -22.47 -5.98
CA PRO A 34 9.89 -23.19 -5.11
C PRO A 34 10.19 -22.48 -3.79
N HIS A 35 10.03 -21.16 -3.75
CA HIS A 35 10.37 -20.32 -2.59
C HIS A 35 9.19 -19.52 -2.04
N ALA A 36 7.97 -19.77 -2.51
CA ALA A 36 6.79 -19.05 -2.05
C ALA A 36 5.55 -19.94 -2.06
N ARG A 37 4.71 -19.81 -1.03
CA ARG A 37 3.35 -20.34 -1.06
C ARG A 37 2.45 -19.31 -1.73
N ILE A 38 1.80 -19.70 -2.82
CA ILE A 38 0.88 -18.85 -3.56
C ILE A 38 -0.54 -19.28 -3.25
N GLU A 39 -1.35 -18.36 -2.74
CA GLU A 39 -2.77 -18.57 -2.48
C GLU A 39 -3.59 -17.64 -3.37
N HIS A 40 -4.64 -18.18 -3.97
CA HIS A 40 -5.56 -17.43 -4.81
C HIS A 40 -6.88 -17.22 -4.06
N VAL A 41 -7.34 -15.97 -3.99
CA VAL A 41 -8.63 -15.62 -3.38
C VAL A 41 -9.72 -15.74 -4.43
N GLY A 42 -10.21 -16.95 -4.67
CA GLY A 42 -11.30 -17.21 -5.63
C GLY A 42 -12.70 -17.01 -5.06
N ARG A 43 -12.85 -17.04 -3.72
CA ARG A 43 -14.13 -16.88 -3.03
C ARG A 43 -13.94 -16.17 -1.71
N ILE A 44 -14.80 -15.20 -1.43
CA ILE A 44 -14.79 -14.49 -0.15
C ILE A 44 -15.54 -15.31 0.89
N PRO A 45 -14.90 -15.72 2.00
CA PRO A 45 -15.58 -16.47 3.05
C PRO A 45 -16.77 -15.69 3.63
N GLY A 46 -17.92 -16.34 3.78
CA GLY A 46 -19.15 -15.72 4.31
C GLY A 46 -19.88 -14.78 3.34
N ARG A 47 -19.28 -14.46 2.18
CA ARG A 47 -19.88 -13.57 1.15
C ARG A 47 -19.68 -14.17 -0.26
N PRO A 48 -20.34 -15.32 -0.56
CA PRO A 48 -20.09 -16.07 -1.81
C PRO A 48 -20.49 -15.31 -3.08
N GLU A 49 -21.39 -14.34 -2.98
CA GLU A 49 -21.83 -13.46 -4.05
C GLU A 49 -20.87 -12.29 -4.32
N SER A 50 -19.93 -12.04 -3.39
CA SER A 50 -18.98 -10.94 -3.50
C SER A 50 -17.72 -11.36 -4.25
N THR A 51 -17.12 -10.39 -4.93
CA THR A 51 -15.82 -10.54 -5.61
C THR A 51 -14.96 -9.32 -5.37
N LEU A 52 -13.64 -9.51 -5.42
CA LEU A 52 -12.72 -8.39 -5.47
C LEU A 52 -12.95 -7.59 -6.75
N ALA A 53 -12.71 -6.29 -6.67
CA ALA A 53 -12.73 -5.40 -7.82
C ALA A 53 -11.29 -5.07 -8.24
N CYS A 54 -11.10 -4.69 -9.49
CA CYS A 54 -9.82 -4.27 -10.05
C CYS A 54 -9.95 -2.92 -10.74
N GLU A 55 -8.83 -2.22 -10.78
CA GLU A 55 -8.68 -0.94 -11.50
C GLU A 55 -7.22 -0.78 -11.91
N TRP A 56 -6.93 0.19 -12.78
CA TRP A 56 -5.55 0.56 -13.06
C TRP A 56 -4.91 1.17 -11.80
N GLY A 57 -3.92 0.46 -11.24
CA GLY A 57 -3.24 0.85 -10.03
C GLY A 57 -2.76 -0.33 -9.21
N LEU A 58 -2.07 -0.04 -8.13
CA LEU A 58 -1.52 -1.03 -7.22
C LEU A 58 -1.86 -0.72 -5.77
N SER A 59 -2.18 -1.75 -5.01
CA SER A 59 -2.15 -1.71 -3.55
C SER A 59 -1.82 -3.08 -2.98
N LEU A 60 -0.93 -3.11 -2.00
CA LEU A 60 -0.49 -4.33 -1.33
C LEU A 60 -0.66 -4.21 0.18
N HIS A 61 -1.15 -5.27 0.81
CA HIS A 61 -1.05 -5.45 2.25
C HIS A 61 0.12 -6.36 2.56
N LEU A 62 1.04 -5.85 3.37
CA LEU A 62 2.28 -6.51 3.75
C LEU A 62 2.20 -6.92 5.21
N THR A 63 2.58 -8.17 5.52
CA THR A 63 2.73 -8.64 6.90
C THR A 63 4.06 -9.35 7.04
N SER A 64 4.90 -8.91 7.96
CA SER A 64 6.07 -9.66 8.40
C SER A 64 5.81 -10.32 9.76
N GLU A 65 6.40 -11.48 9.96
CA GLU A 65 6.43 -12.19 11.25
C GLU A 65 7.88 -12.40 11.64
N MET A 66 8.23 -12.01 12.86
CA MET A 66 9.58 -12.16 13.39
C MET A 66 9.49 -12.40 14.91
N ASN A 67 10.00 -13.56 15.37
CA ASN A 67 9.98 -13.94 16.79
C ASN A 67 8.59 -13.88 17.44
N GLY A 68 7.54 -14.26 16.68
CA GLY A 68 6.14 -14.23 17.14
C GLY A 68 5.47 -12.84 17.08
N ALA A 69 6.19 -11.78 16.80
CA ALA A 69 5.64 -10.45 16.58
C ALA A 69 5.25 -10.27 15.11
N LYS A 70 4.18 -9.51 14.86
CA LYS A 70 3.70 -9.17 13.50
C LYS A 70 3.73 -7.68 13.30
N ALA A 71 4.16 -7.25 12.11
CA ALA A 71 4.01 -5.88 11.65
C ALA A 71 3.29 -5.85 10.31
N GLN A 72 2.37 -4.88 10.15
CA GLN A 72 1.49 -4.80 8.99
C GLN A 72 1.51 -3.40 8.38
N TYR A 73 1.59 -3.35 7.07
CA TYR A 73 1.61 -2.11 6.29
C TYR A 73 0.70 -2.22 5.07
N VAL A 74 0.16 -1.08 4.64
CA VAL A 74 -0.41 -0.95 3.30
C VAL A 74 0.57 -0.16 2.45
N LEU A 75 1.00 -0.76 1.34
CA LEU A 75 1.85 -0.14 0.33
C LEU A 75 0.99 0.19 -0.88
N ASP A 76 0.95 1.49 -1.22
CA ASP A 76 0.13 2.07 -2.27
C ASP A 76 -1.39 1.88 -2.09
N PHE A 77 -2.21 2.64 -2.81
CA PHE A 77 -3.64 2.79 -2.52
C PHE A 77 -4.53 2.73 -3.76
N GLY A 78 -4.01 2.26 -4.90
CA GLY A 78 -4.77 2.22 -6.15
C GLY A 78 -5.15 3.61 -6.68
N TYR A 79 -6.13 3.62 -7.57
CA TYR A 79 -6.59 4.83 -8.25
C TYR A 79 -7.78 5.47 -7.55
N THR A 80 -8.73 4.65 -7.06
CA THR A 80 -9.96 5.14 -6.42
C THR A 80 -10.16 4.57 -5.01
N PRO A 81 -10.71 5.37 -4.08
CA PRO A 81 -10.98 4.90 -2.73
C PRO A 81 -12.05 3.80 -2.67
N GLU A 82 -12.97 3.76 -3.62
CA GLU A 82 -14.05 2.79 -3.69
C GLU A 82 -13.51 1.37 -3.83
N ILE A 83 -12.50 1.19 -4.68
CA ILE A 83 -11.93 -0.13 -4.97
C ILE A 83 -11.08 -0.63 -3.81
N ILE A 84 -10.15 0.20 -3.32
CA ILE A 84 -9.30 -0.22 -2.20
C ILE A 84 -10.12 -0.48 -0.94
N ASN A 85 -11.07 0.38 -0.58
CA ASN A 85 -11.90 0.22 0.61
C ASN A 85 -12.74 -1.06 0.54
N ARG A 86 -13.37 -1.31 -0.62
CA ARG A 86 -14.11 -2.55 -0.86
C ARG A 86 -13.25 -3.79 -0.67
N ASN A 87 -12.10 -3.83 -1.32
CA ASN A 87 -11.22 -5.01 -1.28
C ASN A 87 -10.62 -5.22 0.12
N PHE A 88 -10.22 -4.12 0.78
CA PHE A 88 -9.71 -4.13 2.15
C PHE A 88 -10.71 -4.76 3.13
N GLU A 89 -11.98 -4.34 3.04
CA GLU A 89 -13.08 -4.89 3.85
C GLU A 89 -13.37 -6.36 3.53
N LEU A 90 -13.48 -6.71 2.24
CA LEU A 90 -13.75 -8.08 1.82
C LEU A 90 -12.66 -9.07 2.22
N LEU A 91 -11.42 -8.62 2.28
CA LEU A 91 -10.28 -9.42 2.71
C LEU A 91 -10.11 -9.47 4.24
N GLY A 92 -10.98 -8.78 4.99
CA GLY A 92 -11.03 -8.81 6.44
C GLY A 92 -9.76 -8.23 7.09
N ILE A 93 -9.15 -7.21 6.47
CA ILE A 93 -7.97 -6.56 7.03
C ILE A 93 -8.42 -5.54 8.07
N GLU A 94 -7.78 -5.56 9.23
CA GLU A 94 -8.14 -4.72 10.36
C GLU A 94 -7.27 -3.47 10.41
N PRO A 95 -7.84 -2.25 10.27
CA PRO A 95 -7.06 -1.00 10.31
C PRO A 95 -6.27 -0.81 11.62
N ALA A 96 -6.80 -1.32 12.74
CA ALA A 96 -6.16 -1.24 14.06
C ALA A 96 -4.83 -2.00 14.15
N LYS A 97 -4.58 -2.94 13.24
CA LYS A 97 -3.36 -3.75 13.18
C LYS A 97 -2.28 -3.16 12.28
N LEU A 98 -2.57 -2.07 11.58
CA LEU A 98 -1.60 -1.42 10.72
C LEU A 98 -0.55 -0.66 11.55
N ASN A 99 0.72 -0.95 11.31
CA ASN A 99 1.86 -0.23 11.87
C ASN A 99 2.18 1.05 11.10
N GLY A 100 1.83 1.11 9.81
CA GLY A 100 2.04 2.27 8.98
C GLY A 100 1.49 2.13 7.57
N LEU A 101 1.53 3.22 6.85
CA LEU A 101 1.19 3.34 5.44
C LEU A 101 2.48 3.65 4.68
N ILE A 102 2.63 3.12 3.48
CA ILE A 102 3.81 3.35 2.64
C ILE A 102 3.33 3.79 1.26
N LEU A 103 3.97 4.78 0.67
CA LEU A 103 3.71 5.18 -0.70
C LEU A 103 4.99 5.07 -1.51
N SER A 104 4.97 4.24 -2.54
CA SER A 104 6.12 3.97 -3.40
C SER A 104 6.54 5.21 -4.19
N HIS A 105 5.58 5.90 -4.80
CA HIS A 105 5.80 7.14 -5.55
C HIS A 105 4.50 7.93 -5.75
N GLY A 106 4.61 9.13 -6.30
CA GLY A 106 3.50 10.09 -6.39
C GLY A 106 2.72 10.07 -7.70
N HIS A 107 2.45 8.91 -8.32
CA HIS A 107 1.51 8.79 -9.40
C HIS A 107 0.11 8.45 -8.89
N LEU A 108 -0.92 8.89 -9.62
CA LEU A 108 -2.31 8.83 -9.16
C LEU A 108 -2.80 7.39 -8.97
N ASP A 109 -2.35 6.46 -9.78
CA ASP A 109 -2.65 5.02 -9.71
C ASP A 109 -2.02 4.30 -8.49
N HIS A 110 -1.24 5.04 -7.69
CA HIS A 110 -0.66 4.56 -6.43
C HIS A 110 -1.18 5.30 -5.20
N PHE A 111 -1.58 6.58 -5.34
CA PHE A 111 -2.09 7.35 -4.20
C PHE A 111 -3.54 7.80 -4.31
N GLY A 112 -4.20 7.62 -5.45
CA GLY A 112 -5.54 8.16 -5.69
C GLY A 112 -6.58 7.74 -4.67
N GLY A 113 -6.50 6.50 -4.20
CA GLY A 113 -7.37 5.97 -3.14
C GLY A 113 -6.99 6.42 -1.71
N LEU A 114 -5.77 6.96 -1.48
CA LEU A 114 -5.21 7.19 -0.15
C LEU A 114 -6.08 8.06 0.75
N GLN A 115 -6.49 9.25 0.28
CA GLN A 115 -7.26 10.17 1.12
C GLN A 115 -8.62 9.58 1.53
N GLY A 116 -9.30 8.90 0.60
CA GLY A 116 -10.57 8.23 0.89
C GLY A 116 -10.40 7.01 1.78
N PHE A 117 -9.31 6.25 1.61
CA PHE A 117 -8.95 5.15 2.50
C PHE A 117 -8.72 5.64 3.94
N VAL A 118 -7.91 6.68 4.10
CA VAL A 118 -7.68 7.30 5.42
C VAL A 118 -8.99 7.81 6.01
N LYS A 119 -9.77 8.57 5.24
CA LYS A 119 -11.07 9.10 5.72
C LYS A 119 -11.99 8.00 6.26
N GLN A 120 -12.03 6.84 5.62
CA GLN A 120 -12.90 5.73 6.02
C GLN A 120 -12.36 4.99 7.25
N HIS A 121 -11.05 4.81 7.35
CA HIS A 121 -10.45 3.91 8.33
C HIS A 121 -9.73 4.59 9.50
N ARG A 122 -9.47 5.90 9.42
CA ARG A 122 -8.64 6.65 10.39
C ARG A 122 -9.04 6.46 11.84
N ALA A 123 -10.34 6.44 12.12
CA ALA A 123 -10.86 6.27 13.47
C ALA A 123 -10.52 4.91 14.12
N ASN A 124 -10.20 3.92 13.29
CA ASN A 124 -9.85 2.56 13.73
C ASN A 124 -8.34 2.27 13.60
N MET A 125 -7.54 3.24 13.16
CA MET A 125 -6.08 3.12 13.14
C MET A 125 -5.47 3.61 14.45
N ARG A 126 -4.22 3.26 14.69
CA ARG A 126 -3.44 3.81 15.80
C ARG A 126 -3.30 5.33 15.67
N ASP A 127 -3.19 6.03 16.81
CA ASP A 127 -3.17 7.50 16.82
C ASP A 127 -1.94 8.09 16.12
N ASP A 128 -0.81 7.40 16.19
CA ASP A 128 0.48 7.78 15.63
C ASP A 128 0.75 7.19 14.24
N ILE A 129 -0.30 6.79 13.50
CA ILE A 129 -0.15 6.25 12.15
C ILE A 129 0.60 7.22 11.23
N ALA A 130 1.65 6.73 10.58
CA ALA A 130 2.47 7.52 9.66
C ALA A 130 2.33 7.02 8.22
N LEU A 131 2.51 7.95 7.27
CA LEU A 131 2.70 7.65 5.86
C LEU A 131 4.19 7.81 5.51
N TYR A 132 4.87 6.72 5.25
CA TYR A 132 6.26 6.71 4.83
C TYR A 132 6.37 6.93 3.32
N VAL A 133 7.22 7.90 2.93
CA VAL A 133 7.43 8.30 1.53
C VAL A 133 8.92 8.49 1.26
N GLY A 134 9.36 8.33 0.01
CA GLY A 134 10.78 8.45 -0.36
C GLY A 134 11.36 9.86 -0.15
N GLY A 135 10.54 10.90 -0.25
CA GLY A 135 10.98 12.29 -0.04
C GLY A 135 9.94 13.34 -0.42
N GLU A 136 10.27 14.60 -0.19
CA GLU A 136 9.37 15.75 -0.39
C GLU A 136 8.87 15.93 -1.83
N THR A 137 9.57 15.41 -2.81
CA THR A 137 9.19 15.51 -4.23
C THR A 137 7.88 14.79 -4.54
N ILE A 138 7.45 13.87 -3.67
CA ILE A 138 6.19 13.14 -3.82
C ILE A 138 4.98 14.07 -3.77
N PHE A 139 5.07 15.18 -3.04
CA PHE A 139 4.01 16.17 -2.87
C PHE A 139 3.98 17.24 -3.97
N ARG A 140 4.92 17.20 -4.92
CA ARG A 140 4.90 18.12 -6.06
C ARG A 140 3.87 17.68 -7.08
N THR A 141 3.25 18.67 -7.75
CA THR A 141 2.37 18.40 -8.90
C THR A 141 3.06 17.57 -9.95
N LYS A 142 2.40 16.54 -10.42
CA LYS A 142 2.81 15.73 -11.56
C LYS A 142 2.18 16.31 -12.82
N TRP A 143 2.91 16.24 -13.92
CA TRP A 143 2.52 16.84 -15.18
C TRP A 143 2.47 15.75 -16.25
N VAL A 144 1.53 15.88 -17.16
CA VAL A 144 1.36 14.99 -18.31
C VAL A 144 1.48 15.78 -19.61
N LYS A 145 2.01 15.15 -20.63
CA LYS A 145 2.00 15.71 -21.99
C LYS A 145 0.85 15.10 -22.78
N GLU A 146 -0.08 15.93 -23.21
CA GLU A 146 -1.24 15.53 -24.00
C GLU A 146 -1.49 16.56 -25.10
N GLY A 147 -1.69 16.12 -26.34
CA GLY A 147 -1.94 17.01 -27.49
C GLY A 147 -0.82 18.01 -27.78
N GLY A 148 0.41 17.77 -27.31
CA GLY A 148 1.53 18.71 -27.44
C GLY A 148 1.64 19.73 -26.30
N GLU A 149 0.67 19.77 -25.39
CA GLU A 149 0.67 20.63 -24.21
C GLU A 149 1.15 19.89 -22.96
N THR A 150 1.65 20.64 -21.99
CA THR A 150 1.99 20.12 -20.66
C THR A 150 0.91 20.56 -19.68
N LEU A 151 0.16 19.60 -19.14
CA LEU A 151 -0.98 19.83 -18.27
C LEU A 151 -0.69 19.29 -16.85
N PRO A 152 -1.19 19.96 -15.78
CA PRO A 152 -1.13 19.38 -14.45
C PRO A 152 -2.03 18.14 -14.39
N TRP A 153 -1.48 17.05 -13.87
CA TRP A 153 -2.20 15.79 -13.79
C TRP A 153 -2.73 15.51 -12.38
N CYS A 154 -1.83 15.48 -11.38
CA CYS A 154 -2.22 15.18 -10.01
C CYS A 154 -1.23 15.78 -9.00
N THR A 155 -1.74 15.98 -7.78
CA THR A 155 -0.94 16.43 -6.63
C THR A 155 -1.42 15.67 -5.39
N LEU A 156 -0.49 15.10 -4.65
CA LEU A 156 -0.77 14.58 -3.31
C LEU A 156 -0.66 15.74 -2.32
N GLU A 157 -1.77 16.14 -1.71
CA GLU A 157 -1.82 17.26 -0.80
C GLU A 157 -1.39 16.86 0.62
N ARG A 158 -0.19 17.28 1.04
CA ARG A 158 0.33 17.04 2.40
C ARG A 158 -0.66 17.53 3.47
N ALA A 159 -1.16 18.76 3.33
CA ALA A 159 -2.08 19.36 4.30
C ALA A 159 -3.37 18.55 4.49
N ALA A 160 -3.85 17.87 3.45
CA ALA A 160 -5.03 17.00 3.55
C ALA A 160 -4.77 15.74 4.38
N LEU A 161 -3.56 15.20 4.34
CA LEU A 161 -3.14 14.06 5.18
C LEU A 161 -2.99 14.49 6.64
N GLU A 162 -2.31 15.61 6.89
CA GLU A 162 -2.11 16.17 8.22
C GLU A 162 -3.44 16.55 8.90
N ALA A 163 -4.39 17.12 8.14
CA ALA A 163 -5.75 17.38 8.61
C ALA A 163 -6.50 16.11 9.06
N GLN A 164 -6.17 14.98 8.46
CA GLN A 164 -6.67 13.65 8.83
C GLN A 164 -5.80 12.97 9.91
N LYS A 165 -4.84 13.69 10.50
CA LYS A 165 -3.91 13.18 11.52
C LYS A 165 -3.09 11.98 11.01
N VAL A 166 -2.68 11.98 9.77
CA VAL A 166 -1.68 11.08 9.19
C VAL A 166 -0.43 11.90 8.93
N MET A 167 0.66 11.54 9.59
CA MET A 167 1.91 12.28 9.49
C MET A 167 2.78 11.71 8.36
N PRO A 168 3.08 12.50 7.30
CA PRO A 168 4.05 12.09 6.31
C PRO A 168 5.48 12.09 6.88
N VAL A 169 6.16 10.95 6.73
CA VAL A 169 7.56 10.75 7.13
C VAL A 169 8.40 10.52 5.90
N CYS A 170 9.27 11.48 5.59
CA CYS A 170 10.18 11.39 4.44
C CYS A 170 11.40 10.51 4.78
N CYS A 171 11.60 9.47 3.97
CA CYS A 171 12.70 8.52 4.09
C CYS A 171 13.59 8.59 2.83
N PRO A 172 14.45 9.62 2.68
CA PRO A 172 15.30 9.78 1.48
C PRO A 172 16.46 8.77 1.44
N GLN A 173 16.63 7.99 2.50
CA GLN A 173 17.57 6.89 2.63
C GLN A 173 16.85 5.66 3.16
N PRO A 174 17.36 4.43 2.93
CA PRO A 174 16.79 3.24 3.52
C PRO A 174 16.62 3.39 5.03
N THR A 175 15.39 3.36 5.50
CA THR A 175 15.00 3.58 6.90
C THR A 175 14.29 2.34 7.40
N ALA A 176 14.79 1.78 8.49
CA ALA A 176 14.17 0.62 9.12
C ALA A 176 12.84 1.01 9.77
N LEU A 177 11.81 0.21 9.49
CA LEU A 177 10.50 0.29 10.10
C LEU A 177 10.30 -0.92 11.02
N GLU A 178 9.22 -0.94 11.80
CA GLU A 178 8.87 -2.10 12.62
C GLU A 178 8.70 -3.36 11.74
N GLY A 179 9.05 -4.54 12.30
CA GLY A 179 8.84 -5.82 11.64
C GLY A 179 9.74 -6.08 10.43
N ALA A 180 10.95 -5.55 10.43
CA ALA A 180 11.95 -5.74 9.37
C ALA A 180 11.57 -5.15 8.00
N PHE A 181 10.62 -4.25 7.94
CA PHE A 181 10.38 -3.44 6.75
C PHE A 181 11.37 -2.29 6.64
N THR A 182 11.60 -1.84 5.43
CA THR A 182 12.35 -0.62 5.16
C THR A 182 11.60 0.24 4.16
N SER A 183 11.65 1.55 4.39
CA SER A 183 11.22 2.56 3.44
C SER A 183 12.41 3.44 3.08
N GLY A 184 12.48 3.91 1.85
CA GLY A 184 13.55 4.75 1.35
C GLY A 184 13.49 4.88 -0.16
N TYR A 185 14.34 5.77 -0.67
CA TYR A 185 14.41 6.11 -2.10
C TYR A 185 15.64 5.48 -2.74
#